data_68945c940a1508503bfc02b8a8a6b0b4
#
_entry.id   68945c940a1508503bfc02b8a8a6b0b4
#
_cell.length_a   1.000
_cell.length_b   1.000
_cell.length_c   1.000
_cell.angle_alpha   90.00
_cell.angle_beta   90.00
_cell.angle_gamma   90.00
#
_symmetry.space_group_name_H-M   'P 1'
#
loop_
_entity.id
_entity.type
_entity.pdbx_description
1 polymer ?
#
loop_
_entity_poly.entity_id
_entity_poly.type
_entity_poly.pdbx_seq_one_letter_code
_entity_poly.pdbx_strand_id
1 'polypeptide(L)'
;MIKLTAKNYKGVIQRQRIEWPKYMTQLLNIATQNSQAFRPKHIGPVVETFRQMREKGIPGTLKNWEKYYKKTLGENRLVNAGKQIHAMCLKMGIEWIGEDMCIEYAKETVYNKTHMGYGGQEMAVEVAAKYFDLPIRWPTPEEDSQDGIDAWLGEFPVQVKPHDSVSKAHIYNHANTQTHLVITYENKKQVCYIHNPEFIHG
;
A
#
# COMPACT_ATOMS: atom_id res chain seq x y z
N MET A 1 -15.41 -19.02 1.68
CA MET A 1 -15.00 -17.64 2.04
C MET A 1 -15.19 -17.42 3.53
N ILE A 2 -14.15 -16.99 4.24
CA ILE A 2 -14.16 -16.72 5.69
C ILE A 2 -14.00 -15.22 5.91
N LYS A 3 -14.81 -14.61 6.79
CA LYS A 3 -14.71 -13.21 7.19
C LYS A 3 -14.08 -13.12 8.58
N LEU A 4 -12.97 -12.41 8.71
CA LEU A 4 -12.26 -12.19 9.95
C LEU A 4 -12.27 -10.71 10.33
N THR A 5 -12.30 -10.42 11.63
CA THR A 5 -12.31 -9.04 12.16
C THR A 5 -11.01 -8.75 12.90
N ALA A 6 -10.39 -7.64 12.56
CA ALA A 6 -9.12 -7.17 13.14
C ALA A 6 -9.30 -6.23 14.35
N LYS A 7 -10.35 -6.40 15.17
CA LYS A 7 -10.71 -5.48 16.28
C LYS A 7 -9.57 -5.17 17.26
N ASN A 8 -8.54 -5.99 17.32
CA ASN A 8 -7.40 -5.83 18.23
C ASN A 8 -6.08 -5.59 17.49
N TYR A 9 -6.15 -5.25 16.19
CA TYR A 9 -4.95 -4.94 15.43
C TYR A 9 -4.35 -3.61 15.89
N LYS A 10 -3.13 -3.66 16.43
CA LYS A 10 -2.45 -2.48 16.98
C LYS A 10 -1.87 -1.53 15.91
N GLY A 11 -1.83 -1.96 14.67
CA GLY A 11 -1.50 -1.12 13.52
C GLY A 11 -2.71 -0.26 13.14
N VAL A 12 -2.96 0.82 13.87
CA VAL A 12 -4.10 1.69 13.60
C VAL A 12 -3.90 2.39 12.27
N ILE A 13 -4.72 2.02 11.30
CA ILE A 13 -4.79 2.70 10.01
C ILE A 13 -5.59 4.00 10.20
N GLN A 14 -4.90 5.04 10.64
CA GLN A 14 -5.48 6.38 10.71
C GLN A 14 -5.38 7.02 9.33
N ARG A 15 -6.52 7.29 8.72
CA ARG A 15 -6.60 8.03 7.47
C ARG A 15 -6.64 9.51 7.76
N GLN A 16 -5.54 10.20 7.54
CA GLN A 16 -5.56 11.66 7.38
C GLN A 16 -6.05 11.94 5.94
N ARG A 17 -7.22 12.53 5.80
CA ARG A 17 -7.81 12.80 4.49
C ARG A 17 -7.60 14.25 4.13
N ILE A 18 -6.86 14.51 3.06
CA ILE A 18 -6.87 15.81 2.40
C ILE A 18 -8.09 15.84 1.47
N GLU A 19 -8.92 16.87 1.60
CA GLU A 19 -10.04 17.10 0.68
C GLU A 19 -9.52 17.85 -0.55
N TRP A 20 -9.36 17.10 -1.62
CA TRP A 20 -8.95 17.65 -2.91
C TRP A 20 -10.17 18.15 -3.69
N PRO A 21 -10.05 19.26 -4.46
CA PRO A 21 -11.06 19.63 -5.44
C PRO A 21 -11.41 18.49 -6.38
N LYS A 22 -12.66 18.51 -6.88
CA LYS A 22 -13.14 17.49 -7.81
C LYS A 22 -12.20 17.35 -9.01
N TYR A 23 -11.87 16.12 -9.37
CA TYR A 23 -10.96 15.73 -10.45
C TYR A 23 -9.47 16.07 -10.26
N MET A 24 -9.07 16.83 -9.25
CA MET A 24 -7.67 17.19 -9.05
C MET A 24 -6.77 15.96 -8.87
N THR A 25 -7.20 14.98 -8.08
CA THR A 25 -6.40 13.76 -7.85
C THR A 25 -6.18 12.95 -9.12
N GLN A 26 -7.13 12.96 -10.07
CA GLN A 26 -6.98 12.31 -11.36
C GLN A 26 -5.92 13.02 -12.21
N LEU A 27 -5.97 14.35 -12.28
CA LEU A 27 -4.98 15.16 -13.01
C LEU A 27 -3.58 15.00 -12.43
N LEU A 28 -3.44 15.08 -11.10
CA LEU A 28 -2.19 14.87 -10.41
C LEU A 28 -1.64 13.45 -10.62
N ASN A 29 -2.51 12.44 -10.67
CA ASN A 29 -2.10 11.06 -10.96
C ASN A 29 -1.55 10.93 -12.38
N ILE A 30 -2.21 11.52 -13.38
CA ILE A 30 -1.74 11.54 -14.78
C ILE A 30 -0.39 12.26 -14.86
N ALA A 31 -0.26 13.45 -14.25
CA ALA A 31 1.00 14.19 -14.22
C ALA A 31 2.13 13.39 -13.54
N THR A 32 1.81 12.66 -12.46
CA THR A 32 2.77 11.79 -11.75
C THR A 32 3.26 10.64 -12.63
N GLN A 33 2.35 9.98 -13.34
CA GLN A 33 2.70 8.88 -14.25
C GLN A 33 3.60 9.35 -15.38
N ASN A 34 3.26 10.49 -16.01
CA ASN A 34 4.05 11.05 -17.11
C ASN A 34 5.41 11.59 -16.65
N SER A 35 5.49 12.24 -15.48
CA SER A 35 6.75 12.70 -14.90
C SER A 35 7.60 11.61 -14.29
N GLN A 36 7.02 10.42 -14.02
CA GLN A 36 7.64 9.31 -13.30
C GLN A 36 8.18 9.72 -11.91
N ALA A 37 7.57 10.73 -11.28
CA ALA A 37 8.03 11.35 -10.04
C ALA A 37 8.10 10.37 -8.86
N PHE A 38 7.32 9.27 -8.89
CA PHE A 38 7.29 8.27 -7.81
C PHE A 38 8.15 7.03 -8.08
N ARG A 39 9.06 7.10 -9.05
CA ARG A 39 10.06 6.02 -9.18
C ARG A 39 11.02 5.99 -7.98
N PRO A 40 11.53 4.81 -7.60
CA PRO A 40 12.43 4.65 -6.45
C PRO A 40 13.66 5.57 -6.50
N LYS A 41 14.18 5.90 -7.68
CA LYS A 41 15.30 6.85 -7.82
C LYS A 41 14.96 8.25 -7.29
N HIS A 42 13.69 8.66 -7.29
CA HIS A 42 13.23 9.97 -6.83
C HIS A 42 12.77 9.93 -5.36
N ILE A 43 11.83 9.03 -5.02
CA ILE A 43 11.24 8.97 -3.68
C ILE A 43 11.89 7.93 -2.75
N GLY A 44 12.86 7.16 -3.26
CA GLY A 44 13.49 6.05 -2.53
C GLY A 44 12.68 4.75 -2.58
N PRO A 45 13.24 3.67 -2.06
CA PRO A 45 12.59 2.35 -1.97
C PRO A 45 11.58 2.35 -0.81
N VAL A 46 10.39 2.90 -1.08
CA VAL A 46 9.34 3.18 -0.06
C VAL A 46 8.90 1.93 0.67
N VAL A 47 8.67 0.83 -0.08
CA VAL A 47 8.19 -0.47 0.44
C VAL A 47 9.19 -1.08 1.41
N GLU A 48 10.42 -1.21 0.95
CA GLU A 48 11.53 -1.78 1.72
C GLU A 48 11.81 -0.94 2.95
N THR A 49 11.71 0.39 2.83
CA THR A 49 11.87 1.29 3.97
C THR A 49 10.77 1.11 5.01
N PHE A 50 9.52 0.90 4.58
CA PHE A 50 8.42 0.62 5.50
C PHE A 50 8.62 -0.74 6.19
N ARG A 51 8.99 -1.80 5.45
CA ARG A 51 9.33 -3.12 6.01
C ARG A 51 10.47 -3.03 7.03
N GLN A 52 11.57 -2.36 6.71
CA GLN A 52 12.68 -2.14 7.64
C GLN A 52 12.26 -1.43 8.93
N MET A 53 11.32 -0.49 8.84
CA MET A 53 10.75 0.13 10.04
C MET A 53 10.05 -0.91 10.92
N ARG A 54 9.27 -1.80 10.31
CA ARG A 54 8.52 -2.86 11.03
C ARG A 54 9.46 -3.91 11.63
N GLU A 55 10.49 -4.34 10.90
CA GLU A 55 11.52 -5.27 11.37
C GLU A 55 12.26 -4.76 12.60
N LYS A 56 12.43 -3.43 12.72
CA LYS A 56 12.98 -2.79 13.92
C LYS A 56 11.99 -2.69 15.09
N GLY A 57 10.82 -3.32 14.99
CA GLY A 57 9.78 -3.30 16.02
C GLY A 57 9.06 -1.96 16.17
N ILE A 58 9.24 -1.02 15.21
CA ILE A 58 8.56 0.27 15.25
C ILE A 58 7.11 0.07 14.80
N PRO A 59 6.10 0.45 15.61
CA PRO A 59 4.70 0.30 15.24
C PRO A 59 4.36 0.99 13.92
N GLY A 60 3.59 0.32 13.06
CA GLY A 60 3.18 0.77 11.72
C GLY A 60 2.13 1.89 11.75
N THR A 61 2.25 2.88 12.64
CA THR A 61 1.37 4.06 12.64
C THR A 61 1.83 5.08 11.62
N LEU A 62 0.90 5.87 11.06
CA LEU A 62 1.23 6.92 10.11
C LEU A 62 2.32 7.87 10.63
N LYS A 63 2.21 8.30 11.90
CA LYS A 63 3.19 9.19 12.55
C LYS A 63 4.59 8.58 12.60
N ASN A 64 4.69 7.31 12.92
CA ASN A 64 5.98 6.61 12.94
C ASN A 64 6.54 6.44 11.54
N TRP A 65 5.69 6.13 10.57
CA TRP A 65 6.08 6.01 9.17
C TRP A 65 6.63 7.33 8.62
N GLU A 66 5.91 8.44 8.79
CA GLU A 66 6.39 9.77 8.38
C GLU A 66 7.75 10.10 9.01
N LYS A 67 7.87 9.90 10.32
CA LYS A 67 9.13 10.15 11.05
C LYS A 67 10.27 9.28 10.52
N TYR A 68 9.99 8.00 10.28
CA TYR A 68 10.99 7.05 9.81
C TYR A 68 11.43 7.37 8.38
N TYR A 69 10.48 7.64 7.48
CA TYR A 69 10.76 8.06 6.11
C TYR A 69 11.63 9.32 6.07
N LYS A 70 11.24 10.37 6.80
CA LYS A 70 12.01 11.63 6.88
C LYS A 70 13.44 11.40 7.35
N LYS A 71 13.61 10.55 8.36
CA LYS A 71 14.94 10.24 8.91
C LYS A 71 15.81 9.41 7.94
N THR A 72 15.22 8.46 7.23
CA THR A 72 15.95 7.47 6.43
C THR A 72 16.19 7.93 5.00
N LEU A 73 15.18 8.50 4.36
CA LEU A 73 15.21 8.87 2.94
C LEU A 73 15.31 10.39 2.72
N GLY A 74 14.84 11.19 3.67
CA GLY A 74 14.81 12.65 3.60
C GLY A 74 13.56 13.21 2.92
N GLU A 75 12.92 14.19 3.56
CA GLU A 75 11.69 14.84 3.08
C GLU A 75 11.88 15.59 1.76
N ASN A 76 13.10 16.08 1.48
CA ASN A 76 13.42 16.79 0.23
C ASN A 76 13.13 15.95 -1.02
N ARG A 77 13.12 14.62 -0.93
CA ARG A 77 12.73 13.74 -2.02
C ARG A 77 11.27 13.97 -2.44
N LEU A 78 10.37 14.18 -1.48
CA LEU A 78 8.95 14.42 -1.75
C LEU A 78 8.73 15.84 -2.28
N VAL A 79 9.49 16.82 -1.80
CA VAL A 79 9.50 18.17 -2.35
C VAL A 79 9.92 18.14 -3.83
N ASN A 80 11.00 17.44 -4.15
CA ASN A 80 11.48 17.30 -5.53
C ASN A 80 10.50 16.54 -6.41
N ALA A 81 9.86 15.49 -5.90
CA ALA A 81 8.81 14.77 -6.62
C ALA A 81 7.62 15.69 -6.92
N GLY A 82 7.18 16.50 -5.95
CA GLY A 82 6.13 17.50 -6.15
C GLY A 82 6.49 18.53 -7.23
N LYS A 83 7.73 19.03 -7.23
CA LYS A 83 8.21 19.93 -8.30
C LYS A 83 8.21 19.30 -9.69
N GLN A 84 8.56 18.01 -9.79
CA GLN A 84 8.47 17.28 -11.06
C GLN A 84 7.02 17.12 -11.53
N ILE A 85 6.09 16.85 -10.61
CA ILE A 85 4.65 16.77 -10.91
C ILE A 85 4.14 18.12 -11.39
N HIS A 86 4.49 19.22 -10.71
CA HIS A 86 4.11 20.57 -11.10
C HIS A 86 4.63 20.93 -12.49
N ALA A 87 5.92 20.69 -12.75
CA ALA A 87 6.49 20.91 -14.09
C ALA A 87 5.76 20.13 -15.19
N MET A 88 5.26 18.93 -14.88
CA MET A 88 4.44 18.15 -15.81
C MET A 88 3.03 18.75 -15.96
N CYS A 89 2.40 19.22 -14.88
CA CYS A 89 1.12 19.94 -14.96
C CYS A 89 1.22 21.13 -15.93
N LEU A 90 2.27 21.93 -15.80
CA LEU A 90 2.50 23.06 -16.71
C LEU A 90 2.65 22.62 -18.18
N LYS A 91 3.41 21.55 -18.45
CA LYS A 91 3.53 20.97 -19.81
C LYS A 91 2.20 20.45 -20.36
N MET A 92 1.27 20.07 -19.51
CA MET A 92 -0.07 19.62 -19.87
C MET A 92 -1.08 20.79 -20.01
N GLY A 93 -0.63 22.04 -19.83
CA GLY A 93 -1.50 23.21 -19.85
C GLY A 93 -2.36 23.38 -18.59
N ILE A 94 -1.98 22.75 -17.49
CA ILE A 94 -2.71 22.81 -16.21
C ILE A 94 -1.99 23.79 -15.27
N GLU A 95 -2.24 25.08 -15.46
CA GLU A 95 -1.53 26.16 -14.75
C GLU A 95 -2.13 26.45 -13.35
N TRP A 96 -3.39 26.08 -13.12
CA TRP A 96 -4.09 26.39 -11.87
C TRP A 96 -3.71 25.47 -10.71
N ILE A 97 -2.97 24.38 -10.94
CA ILE A 97 -2.43 23.52 -9.90
C ILE A 97 -1.05 24.04 -9.49
N GLY A 98 -0.95 24.67 -8.32
CA GLY A 98 0.30 25.22 -7.82
C GLY A 98 1.32 24.16 -7.36
N GLU A 99 2.58 24.57 -7.25
CA GLU A 99 3.69 23.72 -6.82
C GLU A 99 3.43 23.13 -5.43
N ASP A 100 2.94 23.95 -4.50
CA ASP A 100 2.63 23.51 -3.11
C ASP A 100 1.60 22.38 -3.10
N MET A 101 0.58 22.45 -3.95
CA MET A 101 -0.43 21.39 -4.08
C MET A 101 0.20 20.10 -4.59
N CYS A 102 1.13 20.17 -5.52
CA CYS A 102 1.85 19.00 -6.04
C CYS A 102 2.76 18.39 -4.97
N ILE A 103 3.41 19.21 -4.14
CA ILE A 103 4.23 18.75 -3.01
C ILE A 103 3.37 18.05 -1.97
N GLU A 104 2.24 18.64 -1.59
CA GLU A 104 1.31 18.02 -0.63
C GLU A 104 0.71 16.71 -1.18
N TYR A 105 0.41 16.64 -2.48
CA TYR A 105 -0.01 15.40 -3.12
C TYR A 105 1.08 14.31 -3.08
N ALA A 106 2.35 14.69 -3.28
CA ALA A 106 3.46 13.75 -3.17
C ALA A 106 3.59 13.21 -1.73
N LYS A 107 3.49 14.07 -0.73
CA LYS A 107 3.50 13.68 0.69
C LYS A 107 2.31 12.78 1.02
N GLU A 108 1.08 13.16 0.63
CA GLU A 108 -0.11 12.34 0.87
C GLU A 108 0.03 10.96 0.23
N THR A 109 0.54 10.89 -1.00
CA THR A 109 0.68 9.61 -1.68
C THR A 109 1.70 8.71 -0.98
N VAL A 110 2.85 9.22 -0.60
CA VAL A 110 3.88 8.41 0.06
C VAL A 110 3.54 8.12 1.51
N TYR A 111 3.00 9.08 2.25
CA TYR A 111 2.69 8.84 3.65
C TYR A 111 1.35 8.09 3.83
N ASN A 112 0.26 8.64 3.30
CA ASN A 112 -1.06 8.08 3.57
C ASN A 112 -1.40 6.87 2.71
N LYS A 113 -1.25 6.97 1.38
CA LYS A 113 -1.67 5.88 0.49
C LYS A 113 -0.77 4.66 0.63
N THR A 114 0.56 4.87 0.75
CA THR A 114 1.50 3.78 0.98
C THR A 114 1.24 3.10 2.32
N HIS A 115 1.13 3.90 3.41
CA HIS A 115 0.81 3.39 4.73
C HIS A 115 -0.52 2.62 4.75
N MET A 116 -1.56 3.14 4.09
CA MET A 116 -2.86 2.45 4.00
C MET A 116 -2.78 1.14 3.21
N GLY A 117 -2.01 1.11 2.13
CA GLY A 117 -1.79 -0.09 1.33
C GLY A 117 -1.09 -1.16 2.16
N TYR A 118 0.12 -0.88 2.64
CA TYR A 118 0.91 -1.85 3.40
C TYR A 118 0.32 -2.19 4.77
N GLY A 119 -0.19 -1.21 5.50
CA GLY A 119 -0.85 -1.46 6.78
C GLY A 119 -2.10 -2.33 6.65
N GLY A 120 -2.85 -2.19 5.55
CA GLY A 120 -3.97 -3.05 5.22
C GLY A 120 -3.55 -4.47 4.86
N GLN A 121 -2.49 -4.61 4.07
CA GLN A 121 -1.90 -5.91 3.74
C GLN A 121 -1.36 -6.62 4.99
N GLU A 122 -0.53 -5.93 5.79
CA GLU A 122 -0.02 -6.49 7.05
C GLU A 122 -1.14 -6.94 7.98
N MET A 123 -2.15 -6.09 8.18
CA MET A 123 -3.32 -6.45 9.00
C MET A 123 -3.99 -7.73 8.50
N ALA A 124 -4.24 -7.84 7.20
CA ALA A 124 -4.91 -8.98 6.61
C ALA A 124 -4.08 -10.26 6.79
N VAL A 125 -2.76 -10.18 6.57
CA VAL A 125 -1.84 -11.30 6.74
C VAL A 125 -1.74 -11.72 8.21
N GLU A 126 -1.56 -10.78 9.16
CA GLU A 126 -1.46 -11.09 10.58
C GLU A 126 -2.74 -11.74 11.14
N VAL A 127 -3.91 -11.26 10.70
CA VAL A 127 -5.20 -11.82 11.11
C VAL A 127 -5.39 -13.23 10.55
N ALA A 128 -5.02 -13.46 9.29
CA ALA A 128 -5.09 -14.78 8.67
C ALA A 128 -4.08 -15.74 9.29
N ALA A 129 -2.84 -15.30 9.53
CA ALA A 129 -1.81 -16.09 10.21
C ALA A 129 -2.29 -16.58 11.58
N LYS A 130 -2.89 -15.70 12.37
CA LYS A 130 -3.45 -16.05 13.67
C LYS A 130 -4.63 -17.02 13.55
N TYR A 131 -5.46 -16.89 12.51
CA TYR A 131 -6.61 -17.78 12.31
C TYR A 131 -6.17 -19.21 11.95
N PHE A 132 -5.14 -19.34 11.10
CA PHE A 132 -4.61 -20.63 10.68
C PHE A 132 -3.51 -21.20 11.59
N ASP A 133 -3.07 -20.42 12.59
CA ASP A 133 -1.93 -20.74 13.45
C ASP A 133 -0.64 -21.01 12.66
N LEU A 134 -0.36 -20.18 11.66
CA LEU A 134 0.79 -20.30 10.77
C LEU A 134 1.77 -19.13 10.93
N PRO A 135 3.10 -19.38 10.81
CA PRO A 135 4.10 -18.33 10.85
C PRO A 135 4.05 -17.46 9.59
N ILE A 136 4.38 -16.17 9.74
CA ILE A 136 4.48 -15.22 8.62
C ILE A 136 5.92 -15.13 8.16
N ARG A 137 6.14 -15.18 6.84
CA ARG A 137 7.37 -14.77 6.16
C ARG A 137 7.04 -13.72 5.09
N TRP A 138 7.77 -12.64 5.08
CA TRP A 138 7.62 -11.63 4.03
C TRP A 138 8.40 -12.03 2.77
N PRO A 139 7.88 -11.73 1.57
CA PRO A 139 8.52 -12.13 0.32
C PRO A 139 9.80 -11.34 0.05
N THR A 140 10.69 -11.90 -0.75
CA THR A 140 11.78 -11.16 -1.37
C THR A 140 11.24 -10.21 -2.45
N PRO A 141 12.02 -9.20 -2.89
CA PRO A 141 11.61 -8.33 -4.00
C PRO A 141 11.28 -9.10 -5.29
N GLU A 142 11.97 -10.20 -5.55
CA GLU A 142 11.75 -11.08 -6.70
C GLU A 142 10.40 -11.80 -6.59
N GLU A 143 10.10 -12.43 -5.46
CA GLU A 143 8.83 -13.10 -5.17
C GLU A 143 7.64 -12.15 -5.28
N ASP A 144 7.78 -10.91 -4.76
CA ASP A 144 6.74 -9.87 -4.84
C ASP A 144 6.51 -9.43 -6.30
N SER A 145 7.59 -9.17 -7.05
CA SER A 145 7.49 -8.57 -8.39
C SER A 145 7.20 -9.57 -9.52
N GLN A 146 7.70 -10.81 -9.42
CA GLN A 146 7.56 -11.82 -10.47
C GLN A 146 6.39 -12.76 -10.21
N ASP A 147 6.20 -13.17 -8.95
CA ASP A 147 5.19 -14.15 -8.56
C ASP A 147 3.93 -13.53 -7.96
N GLY A 148 3.96 -12.22 -7.66
CA GLY A 148 2.83 -11.49 -7.08
C GLY A 148 2.51 -11.94 -5.66
N ILE A 149 3.53 -12.43 -4.92
CA ILE A 149 3.39 -12.91 -3.54
C ILE A 149 3.50 -11.72 -2.58
N ASP A 150 2.44 -11.41 -1.86
CA ASP A 150 2.41 -10.34 -0.87
C ASP A 150 2.91 -10.81 0.51
N ALA A 151 2.79 -12.11 0.82
CA ALA A 151 3.30 -12.76 2.04
C ALA A 151 3.34 -14.29 1.89
N TRP A 152 3.94 -14.96 2.88
CA TRP A 152 3.86 -16.40 3.08
C TRP A 152 3.24 -16.71 4.44
N LEU A 153 2.30 -17.64 4.47
CA LEU A 153 1.78 -18.25 5.70
C LEU A 153 2.26 -19.72 5.75
N GLY A 154 3.26 -19.98 6.58
CA GLY A 154 3.98 -21.26 6.48
C GLY A 154 4.59 -21.43 5.09
N GLU A 155 4.16 -22.45 4.37
CA GLU A 155 4.58 -22.77 2.99
C GLU A 155 3.62 -22.22 1.93
N PHE A 156 2.52 -21.58 2.35
CA PHE A 156 1.47 -21.13 1.44
C PHE A 156 1.72 -19.69 0.98
N PRO A 157 1.87 -19.42 -0.32
CA PRO A 157 1.97 -18.08 -0.86
C PRO A 157 0.63 -17.36 -0.75
N VAL A 158 0.67 -16.10 -0.35
CA VAL A 158 -0.52 -15.27 -0.09
C VAL A 158 -0.55 -14.09 -1.02
N GLN A 159 -1.69 -13.84 -1.64
CA GLN A 159 -1.98 -12.62 -2.37
C GLN A 159 -3.04 -11.79 -1.63
N VAL A 160 -2.76 -10.50 -1.42
CA VAL A 160 -3.63 -9.58 -0.66
C VAL A 160 -4.07 -8.41 -1.52
N LYS A 161 -5.37 -8.16 -1.61
CA LYS A 161 -5.93 -7.05 -2.39
C LYS A 161 -6.94 -6.24 -1.57
N PRO A 162 -7.08 -4.91 -1.82
CA PRO A 162 -8.16 -4.12 -1.24
C PRO A 162 -9.52 -4.66 -1.71
N HIS A 163 -10.49 -4.79 -0.81
CA HIS A 163 -11.83 -5.31 -1.14
C HIS A 163 -12.60 -4.37 -2.07
N ASP A 164 -12.46 -3.06 -1.89
CA ASP A 164 -13.16 -2.02 -2.68
C ASP A 164 -12.61 -1.85 -4.11
N SER A 165 -11.41 -2.36 -4.41
CA SER A 165 -10.76 -2.21 -5.71
C SER A 165 -11.12 -3.32 -6.69
N VAL A 166 -11.93 -4.28 -6.25
CA VAL A 166 -12.12 -5.50 -6.99
C VAL A 166 -13.60 -5.73 -7.23
N SER A 167 -14.04 -5.54 -8.47
CA SER A 167 -15.26 -6.23 -8.94
C SER A 167 -15.00 -7.73 -8.78
N LYS A 168 -15.98 -8.49 -8.33
CA LYS A 168 -15.84 -9.94 -8.09
C LYS A 168 -15.17 -10.69 -9.26
N ALA A 169 -15.37 -10.23 -10.50
CA ALA A 169 -14.73 -10.75 -11.70
C ALA A 169 -13.20 -10.55 -11.73
N HIS A 170 -12.67 -9.45 -11.18
CA HIS A 170 -11.24 -9.17 -11.15
C HIS A 170 -10.47 -10.05 -10.15
N ILE A 171 -11.06 -10.38 -9.01
CA ILE A 171 -10.42 -11.29 -8.03
C ILE A 171 -10.18 -12.66 -8.67
N TYR A 172 -11.19 -13.19 -9.37
CA TYR A 172 -11.11 -14.53 -9.96
C TYR A 172 -10.26 -14.60 -11.22
N ASN A 173 -10.11 -13.50 -11.98
CA ASN A 173 -9.35 -13.50 -13.23
C ASN A 173 -7.86 -13.15 -13.06
N HIS A 174 -7.46 -12.50 -11.96
CA HIS A 174 -6.08 -12.08 -11.72
C HIS A 174 -5.45 -12.64 -10.43
N ALA A 175 -6.26 -13.09 -9.47
CA ALA A 175 -5.75 -13.84 -8.35
C ALA A 175 -5.58 -15.28 -8.78
N ASN A 176 -4.37 -15.79 -8.73
CA ASN A 176 -4.07 -17.19 -9.04
C ASN A 176 -4.56 -18.07 -7.89
N THR A 177 -5.91 -18.19 -7.75
CA THR A 177 -6.57 -18.91 -6.64
C THR A 177 -6.17 -20.39 -6.56
N GLN A 178 -5.55 -20.90 -7.62
CA GLN A 178 -5.02 -22.26 -7.66
C GLN A 178 -3.62 -22.38 -7.04
N THR A 179 -2.88 -21.26 -6.96
CA THR A 179 -1.49 -21.25 -6.52
C THR A 179 -1.25 -20.34 -5.31
N HIS A 180 -2.24 -19.55 -4.88
CA HIS A 180 -2.10 -18.60 -3.77
C HIS A 180 -3.32 -18.63 -2.87
N LEU A 181 -3.12 -18.43 -1.57
CA LEU A 181 -4.17 -18.05 -0.66
C LEU A 181 -4.58 -16.59 -0.94
N VAL A 182 -5.83 -16.37 -1.28
CA VAL A 182 -6.33 -15.03 -1.63
C VAL A 182 -7.05 -14.39 -0.47
N ILE A 183 -6.55 -13.23 -0.06
CA ILE A 183 -7.14 -12.43 1.02
C ILE A 183 -7.52 -11.05 0.47
N THR A 184 -8.71 -10.56 0.79
CA THR A 184 -9.06 -9.16 0.59
C THR A 184 -9.30 -8.46 1.92
N TYR A 185 -9.02 -7.15 1.99
CA TYR A 185 -9.17 -6.37 3.20
C TYR A 185 -9.97 -5.09 2.98
N GLU A 186 -10.70 -4.70 4.01
CA GLU A 186 -11.47 -3.47 4.06
C GLU A 186 -11.01 -2.61 5.25
N ASN A 187 -10.16 -1.62 4.96
CA ASN A 187 -9.51 -0.81 5.99
C ASN A 187 -10.49 -0.09 6.92
N LYS A 188 -11.58 0.47 6.36
CA LYS A 188 -12.57 1.23 7.16
C LYS A 188 -13.26 0.37 8.22
N LYS A 189 -13.53 -0.89 7.90
CA LYS A 189 -14.21 -1.83 8.78
C LYS A 189 -13.25 -2.69 9.59
N GLN A 190 -11.96 -2.62 9.30
CA GLN A 190 -10.93 -3.49 9.87
C GLN A 190 -11.31 -4.97 9.77
N VAL A 191 -11.67 -5.39 8.57
CA VAL A 191 -12.02 -6.78 8.26
C VAL A 191 -11.19 -7.28 7.10
N CYS A 192 -10.93 -8.58 7.08
CA CYS A 192 -10.40 -9.28 5.92
C CYS A 192 -11.29 -10.47 5.58
N TYR A 193 -11.22 -10.90 4.32
CA TYR A 193 -11.96 -12.02 3.77
C TYR A 193 -10.98 -12.98 3.14
N ILE A 194 -11.00 -14.23 3.56
CA ILE A 194 -10.24 -15.33 2.97
C ILE A 194 -11.15 -15.99 1.95
N HIS A 195 -10.75 -16.01 0.69
CA HIS A 195 -11.60 -16.46 -0.41
C HIS A 195 -11.54 -17.96 -0.67
N ASN A 196 -10.37 -18.58 -0.51
CA ASN A 196 -10.09 -19.99 -0.77
C ASN A 196 -9.39 -20.67 0.43
N PRO A 197 -10.06 -20.75 1.60
CA PRO A 197 -9.46 -21.31 2.83
C PRO A 197 -9.05 -22.79 2.66
N GLU A 198 -9.71 -23.53 1.77
CA GLU A 198 -9.40 -24.89 1.39
C GLU A 198 -7.96 -25.06 0.83
N PHE A 199 -7.35 -23.99 0.35
CA PHE A 199 -5.98 -23.98 -0.13
C PHE A 199 -4.94 -24.39 0.95
N ILE A 200 -5.26 -24.11 2.23
CA ILE A 200 -4.40 -24.49 3.38
C ILE A 200 -4.73 -25.91 3.90
N HIS A 201 -5.97 -26.36 3.73
CA HIS A 201 -6.46 -27.62 4.31
C HIS A 201 -6.51 -28.76 3.30
N GLY A 202 -6.23 -28.51 1.98
CA GLY A 202 -6.19 -29.52 0.93
C GLY A 202 -5.00 -30.37 1.00
#